data_7373b329879e99f2c7d59f5572e2b03b
#
_entry.id   7373b329879e99f2c7d59f5572e2b03b
#
_cell.length_a   1.000
_cell.length_b   1.000
_cell.length_c   1.000
_cell.angle_alpha   90.00
_cell.angle_beta   90.00
_cell.angle_gamma   90.00
#
_symmetry.space_group_name_H-M   'P 1'
#
loop_
_entity.id
_entity.type
_entity.pdbx_description
1 polymer ?
#
loop_
_entity_poly.entity_id
_entity_poly.type
_entity_poly.pdbx_seq_one_letter_code
_entity_poly.pdbx_strand_id
1 'polypeptide(L)'
;MGRWFNRSRKRDDEPPREPTPTGPVIEITVTHDGRSTTRTVGGPTAYGLQYHAFHEQHGATDARTLEAGYRYGQELMRTNDIDDAVAVYQEVVGLRSSVLGPEHPDTLRTKHSLAFALWQRGSHAEAERVQRDVYDARRRVLGDGDAETLRSGNNLGWLLIELRRLDEAEPLLRRVADGMAWTLGRDATDTLTCQMKLAGLQHLQGNSQQAERALRDVVQRMSRTMGPTNPLTMQARSNLLVVLLDNGRAAEAVDAARALADDAGRALSNTDGVRLHARHSLARALAGVGRRAEAIRLLAETLPDSERGRGVDHPATLEMRTLFAQLLIEAGDRRAGREARAALAGCERVHGPTHPDTEKARALVRRTR
;
A
#
# COMPACT_ATOMS: atom_id res chain seq x y z
N MET A 1 7.15 -13.42 0.39
CA MET A 1 6.20 -13.38 -0.72
C MET A 1 5.24 -12.19 -0.72
N GLY A 2 5.19 -11.35 0.32
CA GLY A 2 4.42 -10.09 0.32
C GLY A 2 5.12 -8.93 -0.39
N ARG A 3 5.98 -9.17 -1.37
CA ARG A 3 6.93 -8.18 -1.92
C ARG A 3 6.34 -7.22 -2.95
N TRP A 4 5.24 -7.60 -3.60
CA TRP A 4 4.69 -6.88 -4.75
C TRP A 4 3.80 -5.71 -4.40
N PHE A 5 3.07 -5.80 -3.27
CA PHE A 5 1.93 -4.91 -3.00
C PHE A 5 2.03 -4.14 -1.68
N ASN A 6 3.04 -4.40 -0.85
CA ASN A 6 3.05 -3.91 0.53
C ASN A 6 3.75 -2.55 0.74
N ARG A 7 4.03 -1.76 -0.30
CA ARG A 7 4.94 -0.61 -0.17
C ARG A 7 4.48 0.75 -0.68
N SER A 8 3.32 0.87 -1.30
CA SER A 8 2.77 2.17 -1.69
C SER A 8 1.62 2.64 -0.79
N ARG A 9 1.61 2.22 0.46
CA ARG A 9 0.47 2.32 1.38
C ARG A 9 0.07 3.72 1.85
N LYS A 10 0.70 4.79 1.40
CA LYS A 10 0.35 6.13 1.93
C LYS A 10 -0.15 7.14 0.90
N ARG A 11 -0.20 6.84 -0.41
CA ARG A 11 -0.56 7.88 -1.38
C ARG A 11 -1.39 7.49 -2.59
N ASP A 12 -1.52 6.21 -2.94
CA ASP A 12 -1.95 5.87 -4.31
C ASP A 12 -3.39 5.33 -4.45
N ASP A 13 -4.06 5.01 -3.34
CA ASP A 13 -5.50 4.67 -3.31
C ASP A 13 -6.35 5.75 -2.60
N GLU A 14 -5.79 6.92 -2.30
CA GLU A 14 -6.60 8.08 -1.98
C GLU A 14 -7.33 8.51 -3.27
N PRO A 15 -8.64 8.74 -3.20
CA PRO A 15 -9.33 9.47 -4.25
C PRO A 15 -8.56 10.76 -4.55
N PRO A 16 -8.57 11.27 -5.81
CA PRO A 16 -7.80 12.44 -6.20
C PRO A 16 -7.92 13.48 -5.09
N ARG A 17 -6.79 13.92 -4.58
CA ARG A 17 -6.77 14.95 -3.53
C ARG A 17 -7.49 16.15 -4.08
N GLU A 18 -8.71 16.34 -3.64
CA GLU A 18 -9.21 17.70 -3.52
C GLU A 18 -8.14 18.48 -2.74
N PRO A 19 -7.82 19.73 -3.15
CA PRO A 19 -6.81 20.53 -2.47
C PRO A 19 -7.11 20.44 -0.98
N THR A 20 -6.12 20.05 -0.17
CA THR A 20 -6.25 19.89 1.26
C THR A 20 -7.04 21.07 1.80
N PRO A 21 -8.30 20.90 2.19
CA PRO A 21 -8.93 21.93 2.99
C PRO A 21 -8.07 21.93 4.25
N THR A 22 -7.49 23.03 4.59
CA THR A 22 -7.27 23.38 5.97
C THR A 22 -8.60 23.04 6.62
N GLY A 23 -8.65 21.90 7.35
CA GLY A 23 -9.90 21.38 7.90
C GLY A 23 -10.63 22.52 8.59
N PRO A 24 -11.95 22.52 8.61
CA PRO A 24 -12.67 23.63 9.22
C PRO A 24 -12.13 23.81 10.64
N VAL A 25 -11.69 25.01 10.92
CA VAL A 25 -11.45 25.44 12.29
C VAL A 25 -12.85 25.54 12.89
N ILE A 26 -13.22 24.59 13.76
CA ILE A 26 -14.52 24.57 14.41
C ILE A 26 -14.36 25.27 15.75
N GLU A 27 -15.07 26.36 15.92
CA GLU A 27 -15.27 26.97 17.23
C GLU A 27 -16.42 26.24 17.92
N ILE A 28 -16.12 25.49 18.97
CA ILE A 28 -17.11 24.82 19.80
C ILE A 28 -17.35 25.69 21.01
N THR A 29 -18.57 26.19 21.12
CA THR A 29 -19.02 26.85 22.33
C THR A 29 -19.85 25.87 23.15
N VAL A 30 -19.29 25.39 24.25
CA VAL A 30 -20.02 24.56 25.22
C VAL A 30 -20.53 25.50 26.31
N THR A 31 -21.85 25.53 26.48
CA THR A 31 -22.49 26.28 27.55
C THR A 31 -22.92 25.31 28.65
N HIS A 32 -22.29 25.41 29.81
CA HIS A 32 -22.68 24.66 31.00
C HIS A 32 -22.86 25.65 32.15
N ASP A 33 -24.00 25.59 32.84
CA ASP A 33 -24.35 26.46 33.98
C ASP A 33 -24.20 27.98 33.71
N GLY A 34 -24.62 28.42 32.52
CA GLY A 34 -24.56 29.85 32.15
C GLY A 34 -23.16 30.37 31.81
N ARG A 35 -22.14 29.53 31.79
CA ARG A 35 -20.78 29.84 31.32
C ARG A 35 -20.51 29.19 29.99
N SER A 36 -20.20 30.00 29.01
CA SER A 36 -19.81 29.52 27.67
C SER A 36 -18.27 29.49 27.54
N THR A 37 -17.72 28.33 27.21
CA THR A 37 -16.31 28.18 26.83
C THR A 37 -16.26 27.86 25.35
N THR A 38 -15.62 28.72 24.56
CA THR A 38 -15.34 28.48 23.14
C THR A 38 -13.96 27.87 23.01
N ARG A 39 -13.86 26.72 22.38
CA ARG A 39 -12.57 26.05 22.08
C ARG A 39 -12.44 25.87 20.59
N THR A 40 -11.37 26.38 20.05
CA THR A 40 -11.01 26.16 18.64
C THR A 40 -10.34 24.79 18.51
N VAL A 41 -10.92 23.89 17.72
CA VAL A 41 -10.38 22.54 17.47
C VAL A 41 -10.16 22.42 15.97
N GLY A 42 -8.91 22.12 15.59
CA GLY A 42 -8.54 21.83 14.22
C GLY A 42 -8.00 20.41 14.07
N GLY A 43 -7.99 19.88 12.87
CA GLY A 43 -7.47 18.55 12.57
C GLY A 43 -8.49 17.41 12.75
N PRO A 44 -8.03 16.16 13.03
CA PRO A 44 -8.89 14.96 13.04
C PRO A 44 -10.11 15.05 13.94
N THR A 45 -9.94 15.68 15.09
CA THR A 45 -11.02 15.93 16.04
C THR A 45 -12.12 16.85 15.49
N ALA A 46 -11.82 17.70 14.50
CA ALA A 46 -12.80 18.63 13.93
C ALA A 46 -13.90 17.91 13.16
N TYR A 47 -13.56 16.90 12.35
CA TYR A 47 -14.57 16.12 11.62
C TYR A 47 -15.39 15.21 12.55
N GLY A 48 -14.79 14.65 13.59
CA GLY A 48 -15.51 13.89 14.61
C GLY A 48 -16.53 14.75 15.34
N LEU A 49 -16.12 15.94 15.79
CA LEU A 49 -17.01 16.90 16.45
C LEU A 49 -18.12 17.39 15.53
N GLN A 50 -17.81 17.65 14.26
CA GLN A 50 -18.82 18.02 13.26
C GLN A 50 -19.84 16.92 13.03
N TYR A 51 -19.37 15.66 12.94
CA TYR A 51 -20.25 14.49 12.80
C TYR A 51 -21.23 14.40 13.97
N HIS A 52 -20.73 14.46 15.20
CA HIS A 52 -21.58 14.40 16.40
C HIS A 52 -22.53 15.59 16.52
N ALA A 53 -22.06 16.82 16.23
CA ALA A 53 -22.91 18.00 16.24
C ALA A 53 -24.03 17.92 15.19
N PHE A 54 -23.75 17.48 13.97
CA PHE A 54 -24.77 17.29 12.96
C PHE A 54 -25.74 16.15 13.30
N HIS A 55 -25.24 15.10 13.92
CA HIS A 55 -26.08 14.00 14.40
C HIS A 55 -27.10 14.49 15.44
N GLU A 56 -26.68 15.32 16.41
CA GLU A 56 -27.55 15.89 17.42
C GLU A 56 -28.54 16.92 16.83
N GLN A 57 -28.07 17.79 15.91
CA GLN A 57 -28.87 18.89 15.38
C GLN A 57 -29.84 18.47 14.27
N HIS A 58 -29.47 17.49 13.46
CA HIS A 58 -30.19 17.12 12.23
C HIS A 58 -30.62 15.67 12.17
N GLY A 59 -30.15 14.85 13.10
CA GLY A 59 -30.38 13.41 13.14
C GLY A 59 -29.38 12.61 12.31
N ALA A 60 -29.33 11.30 12.58
CA ALA A 60 -28.37 10.36 11.99
C ALA A 60 -28.47 10.22 10.46
N THR A 61 -29.68 10.40 9.94
CA THR A 61 -29.99 10.15 8.50
C THR A 61 -29.92 11.40 7.62
N ASP A 62 -29.66 12.57 8.19
CA ASP A 62 -29.47 13.81 7.42
C ASP A 62 -28.24 13.70 6.52
N ALA A 63 -28.36 14.20 5.28
CA ALA A 63 -27.30 14.11 4.29
C ALA A 63 -25.97 14.74 4.77
N ARG A 64 -26.04 15.84 5.54
CA ARG A 64 -24.88 16.53 6.12
C ARG A 64 -24.19 15.66 7.17
N THR A 65 -24.99 14.97 8.01
CA THR A 65 -24.51 14.03 9.02
C THR A 65 -23.78 12.86 8.35
N LEU A 66 -24.39 12.25 7.33
CA LEU A 66 -23.84 11.14 6.58
C LEU A 66 -22.53 11.50 5.86
N GLU A 67 -22.44 12.70 5.28
CA GLU A 67 -21.21 13.18 4.63
C GLU A 67 -20.13 13.52 5.67
N ALA A 68 -20.49 14.14 6.80
CA ALA A 68 -19.56 14.40 7.90
C ALA A 68 -19.00 13.09 8.49
N GLY A 69 -19.83 12.06 8.67
CA GLY A 69 -19.39 10.74 9.11
C GLY A 69 -18.44 10.07 8.13
N TYR A 70 -18.71 10.17 6.83
CA TYR A 70 -17.77 9.69 5.81
C TYR A 70 -16.41 10.40 5.88
N ARG A 71 -16.39 11.74 6.02
CA ARG A 71 -15.15 12.52 6.17
C ARG A 71 -14.42 12.22 7.47
N TYR A 72 -15.14 11.99 8.54
CA TYR A 72 -14.56 11.57 9.82
C TYR A 72 -13.85 10.22 9.69
N GLY A 73 -14.46 9.26 9.02
CA GLY A 73 -13.81 7.99 8.70
C GLY A 73 -12.53 8.16 7.87
N GLN A 74 -12.52 9.05 6.87
CA GLN A 74 -11.31 9.37 6.10
C GLN A 74 -10.20 9.97 6.98
N GLU A 75 -10.56 10.83 7.91
CA GLU A 75 -9.61 11.44 8.84
C GLU A 75 -9.00 10.42 9.80
N LEU A 76 -9.80 9.53 10.35
CA LEU A 76 -9.34 8.41 11.18
C LEU A 76 -8.38 7.50 10.41
N MET A 77 -8.65 7.24 9.14
CA MET A 77 -7.71 6.52 8.27
C MET A 77 -6.38 7.26 8.11
N ARG A 78 -6.41 8.58 8.00
CA ARG A 78 -5.20 9.41 7.86
C ARG A 78 -4.36 9.45 9.15
N THR A 79 -5.00 9.41 10.32
CA THR A 79 -4.34 9.37 11.64
C THR A 79 -3.93 7.97 12.05
N ASN A 80 -4.30 6.95 11.26
CA ASN A 80 -4.05 5.54 11.54
C ASN A 80 -4.89 4.95 12.69
N ASP A 81 -6.04 5.58 12.97
CA ASP A 81 -7.03 5.09 13.93
C ASP A 81 -8.01 4.14 13.21
N ILE A 82 -7.48 2.98 12.79
CA ILE A 82 -8.12 2.09 11.81
C ILE A 82 -9.40 1.44 12.36
N ASP A 83 -9.41 1.02 13.62
CA ASP A 83 -10.57 0.39 14.23
C ASP A 83 -11.76 1.36 14.32
N ASP A 84 -11.50 2.60 14.71
CA ASP A 84 -12.51 3.65 14.77
C ASP A 84 -13.01 4.02 13.36
N ALA A 85 -12.11 4.08 12.36
CA ALA A 85 -12.51 4.29 10.98
C ALA A 85 -13.45 3.20 10.47
N VAL A 86 -13.16 1.93 10.77
CA VAL A 86 -14.03 0.80 10.42
C VAL A 86 -15.39 0.94 11.07
N ALA A 87 -15.47 1.27 12.36
CA ALA A 87 -16.73 1.44 13.07
C ALA A 87 -17.58 2.56 12.45
N VAL A 88 -16.98 3.73 12.23
CA VAL A 88 -17.67 4.87 11.60
C VAL A 88 -18.15 4.55 10.19
N TYR A 89 -17.30 3.90 9.36
CA TYR A 89 -17.73 3.52 8.02
C TYR A 89 -18.85 2.49 8.02
N GLN A 90 -18.83 1.51 8.93
CA GLN A 90 -19.92 0.53 9.07
C GLN A 90 -21.25 1.21 9.42
N GLU A 91 -21.24 2.15 10.36
CA GLU A 91 -22.38 2.94 10.74
C GLU A 91 -22.93 3.75 9.55
N VAL A 92 -22.08 4.52 8.88
CA VAL A 92 -22.46 5.35 7.72
C VAL A 92 -22.96 4.50 6.55
N VAL A 93 -22.38 3.32 6.31
CA VAL A 93 -22.87 2.36 5.29
C VAL A 93 -24.28 1.88 5.64
N GLY A 94 -24.54 1.54 6.90
CA GLY A 94 -25.88 1.13 7.36
C GLY A 94 -26.91 2.21 7.13
N LEU A 95 -26.62 3.43 7.59
CA LEU A 95 -27.50 4.60 7.46
C LEU A 95 -27.72 4.99 5.99
N ARG A 96 -26.66 5.09 5.17
CA ARG A 96 -26.79 5.38 3.73
C ARG A 96 -27.56 4.29 2.99
N SER A 97 -27.37 3.03 3.36
CA SER A 97 -28.13 1.93 2.75
C SER A 97 -29.62 2.01 3.04
N SER A 98 -30.01 2.45 4.24
CA SER A 98 -31.42 2.59 4.63
C SER A 98 -32.11 3.79 3.97
N VAL A 99 -31.39 4.90 3.77
CA VAL A 99 -31.95 6.16 3.26
C VAL A 99 -31.86 6.27 1.74
N LEU A 100 -30.70 5.93 1.19
CA LEU A 100 -30.40 6.11 -0.24
C LEU A 100 -30.50 4.79 -1.03
N GLY A 101 -30.44 3.67 -0.32
CA GLY A 101 -30.36 2.35 -0.91
C GLY A 101 -28.93 1.78 -0.95
N PRO A 102 -28.80 0.44 -1.00
CA PRO A 102 -27.52 -0.25 -0.92
C PRO A 102 -26.62 -0.09 -2.15
N GLU A 103 -27.21 0.33 -3.29
CA GLU A 103 -26.51 0.53 -4.58
C GLU A 103 -26.33 2.00 -4.94
N HIS A 104 -26.76 2.94 -4.07
CA HIS A 104 -26.54 4.36 -4.30
C HIS A 104 -25.04 4.70 -4.40
N PRO A 105 -24.61 5.61 -5.28
CA PRO A 105 -23.19 5.96 -5.46
C PRO A 105 -22.47 6.29 -4.15
N ASP A 106 -23.10 7.07 -3.26
CA ASP A 106 -22.50 7.43 -1.96
C ASP A 106 -22.42 6.25 -1.00
N THR A 107 -23.39 5.33 -1.04
CA THR A 107 -23.33 4.08 -0.26
C THR A 107 -22.17 3.23 -0.75
N LEU A 108 -22.02 3.06 -2.07
CA LEU A 108 -20.94 2.30 -2.68
C LEU A 108 -19.57 2.94 -2.45
N ARG A 109 -19.49 4.28 -2.45
CA ARG A 109 -18.27 5.02 -2.09
C ARG A 109 -17.85 4.73 -0.66
N THR A 110 -18.78 4.73 0.29
CA THR A 110 -18.49 4.43 1.69
C THR A 110 -18.10 2.95 1.88
N LYS A 111 -18.82 2.01 1.23
CA LYS A 111 -18.46 0.59 1.23
C LYS A 111 -17.04 0.36 0.70
N HIS A 112 -16.64 1.07 -0.35
CA HIS A 112 -15.27 0.99 -0.88
C HIS A 112 -14.23 1.45 0.16
N SER A 113 -14.47 2.59 0.84
CA SER A 113 -13.59 3.07 1.92
C SER A 113 -13.56 2.11 3.12
N LEU A 114 -14.71 1.50 3.45
CA LEU A 114 -14.78 0.44 4.47
C LEU A 114 -13.92 -0.77 4.10
N ALA A 115 -13.98 -1.23 2.84
CA ALA A 115 -13.17 -2.35 2.38
C ALA A 115 -11.67 -2.06 2.53
N PHE A 116 -11.24 -0.83 2.23
CA PHE A 116 -9.86 -0.40 2.43
C PHE A 116 -9.46 -0.36 3.91
N ALA A 117 -10.32 0.17 4.78
CA ALA A 117 -10.09 0.20 6.23
C ALA A 117 -10.01 -1.22 6.82
N LEU A 118 -10.92 -2.11 6.43
CA LEU A 118 -10.91 -3.52 6.81
C LEU A 118 -9.62 -4.24 6.39
N TRP A 119 -9.14 -3.95 5.18
CA TRP A 119 -7.88 -4.48 4.71
C TRP A 119 -6.70 -3.97 5.55
N GLN A 120 -6.64 -2.68 5.87
CA GLN A 120 -5.60 -2.11 6.74
C GLN A 120 -5.63 -2.70 8.16
N ARG A 121 -6.83 -2.99 8.67
CA ARG A 121 -7.03 -3.70 9.94
C ARG A 121 -6.53 -5.15 9.92
N GLY A 122 -6.31 -5.73 8.73
CA GLY A 122 -5.95 -7.14 8.55
C GLY A 122 -7.15 -8.08 8.35
N SER A 123 -8.37 -7.54 8.28
CA SER A 123 -9.62 -8.31 8.04
C SER A 123 -9.82 -8.58 6.53
N HIS A 124 -8.83 -9.24 5.90
CA HIS A 124 -8.74 -9.35 4.43
C HIS A 124 -9.93 -10.05 3.77
N ALA A 125 -10.49 -11.08 4.42
CA ALA A 125 -11.65 -11.80 3.89
C ALA A 125 -12.92 -10.94 3.90
N GLU A 126 -13.09 -10.11 4.92
CA GLU A 126 -14.22 -9.18 5.02
C GLU A 126 -14.05 -8.04 4.03
N ALA A 127 -12.83 -7.50 3.89
CA ALA A 127 -12.50 -6.49 2.88
C ALA A 127 -12.83 -6.97 1.46
N GLU A 128 -12.46 -8.21 1.12
CA GLU A 128 -12.75 -8.82 -0.18
C GLU A 128 -14.27 -8.92 -0.41
N ARG A 129 -15.03 -9.41 0.58
CA ARG A 129 -16.48 -9.53 0.47
C ARG A 129 -17.15 -8.17 0.22
N VAL A 130 -16.77 -7.14 0.98
CA VAL A 130 -17.33 -5.78 0.81
C VAL A 130 -16.93 -5.20 -0.55
N GLN A 131 -15.68 -5.38 -1.00
CA GLN A 131 -15.21 -4.87 -2.28
C GLN A 131 -15.86 -5.60 -3.47
N ARG A 132 -16.14 -6.90 -3.36
CA ARG A 132 -16.89 -7.67 -4.35
C ARG A 132 -18.31 -7.15 -4.49
N ASP A 133 -18.97 -6.91 -3.37
CA ASP A 133 -20.31 -6.30 -3.33
C ASP A 133 -20.33 -4.96 -4.09
N VAL A 134 -19.34 -4.09 -3.84
CA VAL A 134 -19.19 -2.81 -4.55
C VAL A 134 -18.99 -3.01 -6.05
N TYR A 135 -18.10 -3.93 -6.44
CA TYR A 135 -17.83 -4.23 -7.84
C TYR A 135 -19.07 -4.74 -8.57
N ASP A 136 -19.77 -5.72 -7.98
CA ASP A 136 -20.95 -6.32 -8.59
C ASP A 136 -22.12 -5.33 -8.66
N ALA A 137 -22.32 -4.48 -7.65
CA ALA A 137 -23.33 -3.43 -7.66
C ALA A 137 -23.03 -2.39 -8.76
N ARG A 138 -21.77 -1.90 -8.85
CA ARG A 138 -21.39 -0.96 -9.91
C ARG A 138 -21.56 -1.54 -11.31
N ARG A 139 -21.24 -2.84 -11.49
CA ARG A 139 -21.48 -3.52 -12.76
C ARG A 139 -22.96 -3.52 -13.16
N ARG A 140 -23.85 -3.76 -12.20
CA ARG A 140 -25.31 -3.75 -12.46
C ARG A 140 -25.85 -2.35 -12.79
N VAL A 141 -25.36 -1.32 -12.07
CA VAL A 141 -25.89 0.03 -12.16
C VAL A 141 -25.23 0.84 -13.28
N LEU A 142 -23.92 0.75 -13.43
CA LEU A 142 -23.10 1.57 -14.33
C LEU A 142 -22.62 0.82 -15.57
N GLY A 143 -22.64 -0.53 -15.53
CA GLY A 143 -22.11 -1.38 -16.60
C GLY A 143 -20.64 -1.74 -16.43
N ASP A 144 -20.20 -2.76 -17.20
CA ASP A 144 -18.83 -3.31 -17.12
C ASP A 144 -17.73 -2.33 -17.56
N GLY A 145 -18.03 -1.43 -18.47
CA GLY A 145 -17.08 -0.46 -19.04
C GLY A 145 -16.96 0.85 -18.30
N ASP A 146 -17.77 1.08 -17.27
CA ASP A 146 -17.72 2.32 -16.50
C ASP A 146 -16.41 2.42 -15.68
N ALA A 147 -15.86 3.64 -15.58
CA ALA A 147 -14.59 3.88 -14.91
C ALA A 147 -14.59 3.46 -13.43
N GLU A 148 -15.70 3.72 -12.72
CA GLU A 148 -15.82 3.35 -11.30
C GLU A 148 -15.99 1.83 -11.13
N THR A 149 -16.68 1.16 -12.06
CA THR A 149 -16.77 -0.29 -12.12
C THR A 149 -15.37 -0.90 -12.31
N LEU A 150 -14.61 -0.39 -13.27
CA LEU A 150 -13.26 -0.86 -13.58
C LEU A 150 -12.29 -0.63 -12.41
N ARG A 151 -12.36 0.54 -11.75
CA ARG A 151 -11.57 0.80 -10.53
C ARG A 151 -11.90 -0.17 -9.41
N SER A 152 -13.19 -0.46 -9.21
CA SER A 152 -13.62 -1.45 -8.20
C SER A 152 -13.09 -2.85 -8.50
N GLY A 153 -13.11 -3.24 -9.78
CA GLY A 153 -12.55 -4.51 -10.24
C GLY A 153 -11.04 -4.59 -10.04
N ASN A 154 -10.31 -3.51 -10.29
CA ASN A 154 -8.87 -3.43 -10.03
C ASN A 154 -8.54 -3.60 -8.54
N ASN A 155 -9.35 -3.02 -7.64
CA ASN A 155 -9.16 -3.15 -6.21
C ASN A 155 -9.55 -4.55 -5.70
N LEU A 156 -10.62 -5.13 -6.23
CA LEU A 156 -10.98 -6.52 -5.94
C LEU A 156 -9.89 -7.49 -6.41
N GLY A 157 -9.36 -7.31 -7.63
CA GLY A 157 -8.27 -8.12 -8.15
C GLY A 157 -7.03 -8.08 -7.25
N TRP A 158 -6.71 -6.90 -6.71
CA TRP A 158 -5.61 -6.77 -5.76
C TRP A 158 -5.88 -7.53 -4.45
N LEU A 159 -7.09 -7.41 -3.86
CA LEU A 159 -7.45 -8.16 -2.65
C LEU A 159 -7.40 -9.68 -2.87
N LEU A 160 -7.80 -10.15 -4.06
CA LEU A 160 -7.68 -11.56 -4.43
C LEU A 160 -6.22 -12.04 -4.49
N ILE A 161 -5.31 -11.19 -4.97
CA ILE A 161 -3.87 -11.50 -4.96
C ILE A 161 -3.35 -11.62 -3.52
N GLU A 162 -3.72 -10.69 -2.63
CA GLU A 162 -3.34 -10.74 -1.21
C GLU A 162 -3.87 -12.02 -0.53
N LEU A 163 -5.08 -12.44 -0.87
CA LEU A 163 -5.70 -13.68 -0.40
C LEU A 163 -5.18 -14.96 -1.10
N ARG A 164 -4.22 -14.84 -2.01
CA ARG A 164 -3.68 -15.95 -2.79
C ARG A 164 -4.69 -16.66 -3.71
N ARG A 165 -5.81 -16.02 -4.01
CA ARG A 165 -6.82 -16.52 -4.95
C ARG A 165 -6.45 -16.10 -6.38
N LEU A 166 -5.26 -16.54 -6.83
CA LEU A 166 -4.65 -16.09 -8.09
C LEU A 166 -5.47 -16.46 -9.32
N ASP A 167 -6.12 -17.62 -9.30
CA ASP A 167 -6.95 -18.12 -10.41
C ASP A 167 -8.21 -17.28 -10.63
N GLU A 168 -8.70 -16.60 -9.59
CA GLU A 168 -9.82 -15.67 -9.71
C GLU A 168 -9.32 -14.25 -10.07
N ALA A 169 -8.17 -13.86 -9.55
CA ALA A 169 -7.59 -12.54 -9.77
C ALA A 169 -7.21 -12.32 -11.24
N GLU A 170 -6.62 -13.33 -11.90
CA GLU A 170 -6.11 -13.19 -13.26
C GLU A 170 -7.18 -12.81 -14.29
N PRO A 171 -8.26 -13.61 -14.46
CA PRO A 171 -9.30 -13.29 -15.44
C PRO A 171 -10.00 -11.97 -15.13
N LEU A 172 -10.16 -11.61 -13.84
CA LEU A 172 -10.72 -10.33 -13.44
C LEU A 172 -9.81 -9.18 -13.86
N LEU A 173 -8.53 -9.21 -13.47
CA LEU A 173 -7.58 -8.13 -13.77
C LEU A 173 -7.31 -8.00 -15.27
N ARG A 174 -7.31 -9.09 -16.03
CA ARG A 174 -7.17 -9.04 -17.48
C ARG A 174 -8.35 -8.29 -18.12
N ARG A 175 -9.59 -8.69 -17.79
CA ARG A 175 -10.79 -7.99 -18.26
C ARG A 175 -10.81 -6.50 -17.85
N VAL A 176 -10.43 -6.20 -16.61
CA VAL A 176 -10.37 -4.83 -16.11
C VAL A 176 -9.29 -4.02 -16.85
N ALA A 177 -8.10 -4.58 -17.08
CA ALA A 177 -7.03 -3.90 -17.79
C ALA A 177 -7.42 -3.58 -19.24
N ASP A 178 -8.08 -4.51 -19.93
CA ASP A 178 -8.59 -4.32 -21.29
C ASP A 178 -9.69 -3.24 -21.31
N GLY A 179 -10.63 -3.30 -20.37
CA GLY A 179 -11.68 -2.28 -20.21
C GLY A 179 -11.13 -0.89 -19.92
N MET A 180 -10.15 -0.78 -19.00
CA MET A 180 -9.48 0.48 -18.69
C MET A 180 -8.71 1.03 -19.91
N ALA A 181 -8.04 0.16 -20.66
CA ALA A 181 -7.32 0.58 -21.86
C ALA A 181 -8.27 1.14 -22.93
N TRP A 182 -9.49 0.59 -23.02
CA TRP A 182 -10.53 1.07 -23.93
C TRP A 182 -11.17 2.37 -23.46
N THR A 183 -11.59 2.44 -22.18
CA THR A 183 -12.40 3.54 -21.62
C THR A 183 -11.55 4.74 -21.23
N LEU A 184 -10.42 4.50 -20.55
CA LEU A 184 -9.55 5.55 -20.00
C LEU A 184 -8.36 5.85 -20.89
N GLY A 185 -8.04 4.95 -21.82
CA GLY A 185 -6.85 5.02 -22.66
C GLY A 185 -5.69 4.16 -22.13
N ARG A 186 -4.85 3.72 -23.05
CA ARG A 186 -3.75 2.79 -22.74
C ARG A 186 -2.70 3.40 -21.80
N ASP A 187 -2.49 4.71 -21.88
CA ASP A 187 -1.50 5.45 -21.09
C ASP A 187 -2.07 6.08 -19.82
N ALA A 188 -3.35 5.86 -19.51
CA ALA A 188 -3.95 6.35 -18.29
C ALA A 188 -3.30 5.70 -17.05
N THR A 189 -3.16 6.46 -15.98
CA THR A 189 -2.55 6.01 -14.73
C THR A 189 -3.21 4.74 -14.18
N ASP A 190 -4.54 4.71 -14.15
CA ASP A 190 -5.32 3.56 -13.67
C ASP A 190 -5.06 2.31 -14.54
N THR A 191 -5.01 2.48 -15.88
CA THR A 191 -4.69 1.40 -16.81
C THR A 191 -3.30 0.82 -16.56
N LEU A 192 -2.29 1.68 -16.47
CA LEU A 192 -0.90 1.27 -16.22
C LEU A 192 -0.73 0.62 -14.86
N THR A 193 -1.43 1.12 -13.83
CA THR A 193 -1.44 0.53 -12.49
C THR A 193 -2.08 -0.85 -12.49
N CYS A 194 -3.19 -1.05 -13.20
CA CYS A 194 -3.82 -2.35 -13.35
C CYS A 194 -2.91 -3.34 -14.10
N GLN A 195 -2.27 -2.91 -15.19
CA GLN A 195 -1.31 -3.73 -15.94
C GLN A 195 -0.09 -4.12 -15.09
N MET A 196 0.40 -3.21 -14.23
CA MET A 196 1.47 -3.50 -13.29
C MET A 196 1.06 -4.61 -12.29
N LYS A 197 -0.17 -4.55 -11.75
CA LYS A 197 -0.71 -5.59 -10.86
C LYS A 197 -0.84 -6.94 -11.57
N LEU A 198 -1.36 -6.94 -12.80
CA LEU A 198 -1.48 -8.15 -13.62
C LEU A 198 -0.11 -8.78 -13.91
N ALA A 199 0.89 -7.97 -14.22
CA ALA A 199 2.26 -8.47 -14.41
C ALA A 199 2.84 -9.06 -13.10
N GLY A 200 2.57 -8.45 -11.96
CA GLY A 200 2.94 -9.00 -10.66
C GLY A 200 2.28 -10.35 -10.38
N LEU A 201 1.00 -10.49 -10.71
CA LEU A 201 0.27 -11.75 -10.61
C LEU A 201 0.91 -12.83 -11.50
N GLN A 202 1.22 -12.51 -12.76
CA GLN A 202 1.88 -13.43 -13.69
C GLN A 202 3.21 -13.94 -13.15
N HIS A 203 3.99 -13.06 -12.53
CA HIS A 203 5.23 -13.49 -11.88
C HIS A 203 4.97 -14.45 -10.69
N LEU A 204 3.96 -14.18 -9.86
CA LEU A 204 3.57 -15.07 -8.76
C LEU A 204 3.11 -16.46 -9.23
N GLN A 205 2.58 -16.56 -10.46
CA GLN A 205 2.19 -17.81 -11.12
C GLN A 205 3.36 -18.52 -11.81
N GLY A 206 4.59 -17.95 -11.75
CA GLY A 206 5.77 -18.51 -12.41
C GLY A 206 5.97 -18.05 -13.86
N ASN A 207 5.08 -17.20 -14.40
CA ASN A 207 5.16 -16.66 -15.77
C ASN A 207 6.10 -15.46 -15.85
N SER A 208 7.30 -15.59 -15.27
CA SER A 208 8.22 -14.48 -15.03
C SER A 208 8.71 -13.78 -16.29
N GLN A 209 8.86 -14.47 -17.43
CA GLN A 209 9.24 -13.84 -18.70
C GLN A 209 8.13 -12.94 -19.25
N GLN A 210 6.86 -13.35 -19.10
CA GLN A 210 5.71 -12.55 -19.52
C GLN A 210 5.59 -11.30 -18.61
N ALA A 211 5.73 -11.49 -17.30
CA ALA A 211 5.74 -10.41 -16.32
C ALA A 211 6.83 -9.37 -16.61
N GLU A 212 8.04 -9.82 -16.96
CA GLU A 212 9.14 -8.94 -17.32
C GLU A 212 8.81 -8.07 -18.55
N ARG A 213 8.30 -8.68 -19.62
CA ARG A 213 7.91 -7.93 -20.83
C ARG A 213 6.84 -6.89 -20.54
N ALA A 214 5.80 -7.29 -19.78
CA ALA A 214 4.72 -6.39 -19.40
C ALA A 214 5.22 -5.24 -18.51
N LEU A 215 6.09 -5.50 -17.53
CA LEU A 215 6.64 -4.47 -16.66
C LEU A 215 7.58 -3.52 -17.41
N ARG A 216 8.35 -3.98 -18.39
CA ARG A 216 9.17 -3.08 -19.22
C ARG A 216 8.30 -2.10 -20.00
N ASP A 217 7.21 -2.57 -20.62
CA ASP A 217 6.26 -1.70 -21.32
C ASP A 217 5.63 -0.69 -20.35
N VAL A 218 5.13 -1.15 -19.20
CA VAL A 218 4.54 -0.28 -18.17
C VAL A 218 5.54 0.77 -17.68
N VAL A 219 6.77 0.39 -17.35
CA VAL A 219 7.83 1.31 -16.88
C VAL A 219 8.15 2.35 -17.95
N GLN A 220 8.28 1.95 -19.21
CA GLN A 220 8.54 2.87 -20.30
C GLN A 220 7.42 3.90 -20.47
N ARG A 221 6.18 3.45 -20.45
CA ARG A 221 4.99 4.30 -20.62
C ARG A 221 4.79 5.22 -19.42
N MET A 222 4.91 4.72 -18.18
CA MET A 222 4.85 5.53 -16.97
C MET A 222 5.97 6.58 -16.93
N SER A 223 7.20 6.21 -17.33
CA SER A 223 8.31 7.15 -17.36
C SER A 223 8.07 8.28 -18.35
N ARG A 224 7.44 7.99 -19.51
CA ARG A 224 7.10 8.99 -20.52
C ARG A 224 5.96 9.91 -20.10
N THR A 225 4.92 9.36 -19.44
CA THR A 225 3.69 10.11 -19.11
C THR A 225 3.75 10.85 -17.78
N MET A 226 4.37 10.24 -16.77
CA MET A 226 4.43 10.76 -15.40
C MET A 226 5.84 11.16 -14.95
N GLY A 227 6.85 10.79 -15.70
CA GLY A 227 8.26 11.01 -15.35
C GLY A 227 8.87 9.87 -14.54
N PRO A 228 10.23 9.76 -14.55
CA PRO A 228 10.96 8.66 -13.92
C PRO A 228 10.94 8.71 -12.39
N THR A 229 10.68 9.88 -11.80
CA THR A 229 10.65 10.11 -10.34
C THR A 229 9.25 10.09 -9.74
N ASN A 230 8.21 9.88 -10.55
CA ASN A 230 6.86 9.70 -10.04
C ASN A 230 6.79 8.42 -9.16
N PRO A 231 6.13 8.44 -8.01
CA PRO A 231 6.04 7.29 -7.10
C PRO A 231 5.57 6.00 -7.77
N LEU A 232 4.54 6.07 -8.63
CA LEU A 232 4.04 4.89 -9.37
C LEU A 232 5.06 4.37 -10.39
N THR A 233 5.77 5.26 -11.08
CA THR A 233 6.87 4.87 -11.99
C THR A 233 7.98 4.17 -11.21
N MET A 234 8.38 4.72 -10.08
CA MET A 234 9.39 4.11 -9.22
C MET A 234 8.93 2.74 -8.69
N GLN A 235 7.64 2.61 -8.35
CA GLN A 235 7.06 1.32 -7.94
C GLN A 235 7.12 0.29 -9.08
N ALA A 236 6.75 0.67 -10.30
CA ALA A 236 6.82 -0.21 -11.46
C ALA A 236 8.28 -0.64 -11.75
N ARG A 237 9.24 0.29 -11.65
CA ARG A 237 10.68 -0.01 -11.76
C ARG A 237 11.14 -0.98 -10.67
N SER A 238 10.68 -0.80 -9.44
CA SER A 238 10.97 -1.72 -8.33
C SER A 238 10.42 -3.12 -8.57
N ASN A 239 9.21 -3.22 -9.10
CA ASN A 239 8.61 -4.51 -9.45
C ASN A 239 9.40 -5.21 -10.57
N LEU A 240 9.82 -4.46 -11.59
CA LEU A 240 10.69 -5.00 -12.65
C LEU A 240 12.01 -5.53 -12.09
N LEU A 241 12.63 -4.84 -11.13
CA LEU A 241 13.86 -5.31 -10.48
C LEU A 241 13.68 -6.64 -9.76
N VAL A 242 12.54 -6.85 -9.09
CA VAL A 242 12.24 -8.14 -8.45
C VAL A 242 12.21 -9.24 -9.49
N VAL A 243 11.51 -9.03 -10.61
CA VAL A 243 11.42 -10.04 -11.69
C VAL A 243 12.78 -10.31 -12.32
N LEU A 244 13.58 -9.29 -12.58
CA LEU A 244 14.93 -9.46 -13.11
C LEU A 244 15.84 -10.28 -12.19
N LEU A 245 15.79 -10.01 -10.89
CA LEU A 245 16.57 -10.74 -9.89
C LEU A 245 16.12 -12.21 -9.78
N ASP A 246 14.83 -12.45 -9.79
CA ASP A 246 14.28 -13.79 -9.69
C ASP A 246 14.49 -14.60 -11.00
N ASN A 247 14.63 -13.92 -12.15
CA ASN A 247 15.04 -14.51 -13.43
C ASN A 247 16.57 -14.71 -13.58
N GLY A 248 17.37 -14.45 -12.54
CA GLY A 248 18.82 -14.59 -12.57
C GLY A 248 19.56 -13.49 -13.35
N ARG A 249 18.89 -12.41 -13.74
CA ARG A 249 19.44 -11.28 -14.51
C ARG A 249 20.05 -10.20 -13.60
N ALA A 250 20.81 -10.64 -12.60
CA ALA A 250 21.35 -9.75 -11.57
C ALA A 250 22.24 -8.64 -12.12
N ALA A 251 23.01 -8.89 -13.19
CA ALA A 251 23.86 -7.87 -13.81
C ALA A 251 23.05 -6.69 -14.35
N GLU A 252 21.98 -6.97 -15.11
CA GLU A 252 21.08 -5.93 -15.63
C GLU A 252 20.30 -5.23 -14.48
N ALA A 253 19.91 -5.99 -13.47
CA ALA A 253 19.24 -5.44 -12.31
C ALA A 253 20.12 -4.43 -11.54
N VAL A 254 21.46 -4.57 -11.54
CA VAL A 254 22.37 -3.60 -10.88
C VAL A 254 22.23 -2.21 -11.49
N ASP A 255 22.31 -2.10 -12.82
CA ASP A 255 22.26 -0.78 -13.48
C ASP A 255 20.88 -0.13 -13.31
N ALA A 256 19.81 -0.91 -13.48
CA ALA A 256 18.44 -0.44 -13.29
C ALA A 256 18.17 -0.04 -11.82
N ALA A 257 18.68 -0.82 -10.85
CA ALA A 257 18.52 -0.52 -9.42
C ALA A 257 19.33 0.70 -9.00
N ARG A 258 20.54 0.88 -9.56
CA ARG A 258 21.36 2.08 -9.33
C ARG A 258 20.64 3.33 -9.82
N ALA A 259 20.15 3.31 -11.06
CA ALA A 259 19.39 4.43 -11.62
C ALA A 259 18.13 4.75 -10.77
N LEU A 260 17.42 3.73 -10.29
CA LEU A 260 16.26 3.94 -9.41
C LEU A 260 16.67 4.53 -8.06
N ALA A 261 17.76 4.05 -7.45
CA ALA A 261 18.25 4.55 -6.17
C ALA A 261 18.73 6.01 -6.27
N ASP A 262 19.38 6.37 -7.39
CA ASP A 262 19.83 7.74 -7.66
C ASP A 262 18.64 8.69 -7.88
N ASP A 263 17.65 8.28 -8.66
CA ASP A 263 16.41 9.04 -8.87
C ASP A 263 15.64 9.26 -7.56
N ALA A 264 15.45 8.19 -6.79
CA ALA A 264 14.83 8.27 -5.48
C ALA A 264 15.65 9.12 -4.49
N GLY A 265 16.98 9.07 -4.61
CA GLY A 265 17.90 9.88 -3.81
C GLY A 265 17.75 11.37 -4.05
N ARG A 266 17.44 11.78 -5.28
CA ARG A 266 17.22 13.18 -5.65
C ARG A 266 15.83 13.70 -5.29
N ALA A 267 14.83 12.82 -5.31
CA ALA A 267 13.42 13.22 -5.20
C ALA A 267 12.81 13.05 -3.80
N LEU A 268 13.37 12.17 -2.97
CA LEU A 268 12.73 11.68 -1.75
C LEU A 268 13.66 11.79 -0.53
N SER A 269 13.07 11.90 0.66
CA SER A 269 13.83 11.90 1.92
C SER A 269 14.51 10.55 2.18
N ASN A 270 15.49 10.53 3.08
CA ASN A 270 16.21 9.30 3.43
C ASN A 270 15.33 8.21 4.03
N THR A 271 14.25 8.60 4.70
CA THR A 271 13.30 7.68 5.35
C THR A 271 12.10 7.34 4.48
N ASP A 272 12.02 7.89 3.26
CA ASP A 272 10.93 7.58 2.33
C ASP A 272 10.94 6.11 1.91
N GLY A 273 9.74 5.52 1.90
CA GLY A 273 9.57 4.10 1.63
C GLY A 273 10.07 3.64 0.27
N VAL A 274 9.87 4.45 -0.77
CA VAL A 274 10.33 4.14 -2.14
C VAL A 274 11.85 4.20 -2.22
N ARG A 275 12.47 5.24 -1.63
CA ARG A 275 13.93 5.37 -1.58
C ARG A 275 14.59 4.21 -0.83
N LEU A 276 14.07 3.84 0.33
CA LEU A 276 14.57 2.72 1.12
C LEU A 276 14.46 1.40 0.34
N HIS A 277 13.35 1.21 -0.39
CA HIS A 277 13.17 0.03 -1.23
C HIS A 277 14.13 -0.02 -2.42
N ALA A 278 14.33 1.11 -3.10
CA ALA A 278 15.29 1.21 -4.20
C ALA A 278 16.71 0.83 -3.75
N ARG A 279 17.18 1.35 -2.60
CA ARG A 279 18.48 1.01 -2.03
C ARG A 279 18.58 -0.46 -1.60
N HIS A 280 17.51 -1.03 -1.02
CA HIS A 280 17.47 -2.45 -0.71
C HIS A 280 17.53 -3.33 -1.97
N SER A 281 16.79 -2.96 -3.03
CA SER A 281 16.83 -3.66 -4.31
C SER A 281 18.22 -3.60 -4.96
N LEU A 282 18.89 -2.44 -4.89
CA LEU A 282 20.29 -2.32 -5.33
C LEU A 282 21.23 -3.22 -4.55
N ALA A 283 21.10 -3.28 -3.21
CA ALA A 283 21.91 -4.17 -2.39
C ALA A 283 21.71 -5.65 -2.75
N ARG A 284 20.47 -6.07 -3.01
CA ARG A 284 20.15 -7.41 -3.51
C ARG A 284 20.80 -7.70 -4.87
N ALA A 285 20.72 -6.75 -5.80
CA ALA A 285 21.32 -6.87 -7.13
C ALA A 285 22.85 -6.99 -7.04
N LEU A 286 23.48 -6.12 -6.25
CA LEU A 286 24.94 -6.16 -5.99
C LEU A 286 25.36 -7.49 -5.37
N ALA A 287 24.61 -8.01 -4.42
CA ALA A 287 24.86 -9.33 -3.82
C ALA A 287 24.77 -10.44 -4.87
N GLY A 288 23.77 -10.39 -5.76
CA GLY A 288 23.56 -11.37 -6.82
C GLY A 288 24.70 -11.43 -7.86
N VAL A 289 25.43 -10.32 -8.07
CA VAL A 289 26.61 -10.27 -8.95
C VAL A 289 27.94 -10.41 -8.18
N GLY A 290 27.90 -10.77 -6.89
CA GLY A 290 29.10 -10.99 -6.07
C GLY A 290 29.76 -9.71 -5.52
N ARG A 291 29.20 -8.51 -5.75
CA ARG A 291 29.71 -7.22 -5.24
C ARG A 291 29.33 -7.03 -3.76
N ARG A 292 29.65 -8.02 -2.92
CA ARG A 292 29.22 -8.10 -1.51
C ARG A 292 29.66 -6.91 -0.66
N ALA A 293 30.88 -6.43 -0.83
CA ALA A 293 31.41 -5.31 -0.05
C ALA A 293 30.58 -4.02 -0.28
N GLU A 294 30.12 -3.79 -1.50
CA GLU A 294 29.26 -2.64 -1.83
C GLU A 294 27.86 -2.81 -1.26
N ALA A 295 27.31 -4.03 -1.37
CA ALA A 295 26.00 -4.34 -0.78
C ALA A 295 26.01 -4.16 0.75
N ILE A 296 27.06 -4.61 1.43
CA ILE A 296 27.24 -4.44 2.88
C ILE A 296 27.31 -2.95 3.26
N ARG A 297 28.11 -2.14 2.55
CA ARG A 297 28.18 -0.69 2.81
C ARG A 297 26.83 -0.03 2.64
N LEU A 298 26.15 -0.30 1.51
CA LEU A 298 24.84 0.26 1.21
C LEU A 298 23.79 -0.10 2.28
N LEU A 299 23.77 -1.36 2.74
CA LEU A 299 22.85 -1.79 3.79
C LEU A 299 23.20 -1.18 5.16
N ALA A 300 24.48 -1.05 5.49
CA ALA A 300 24.91 -0.40 6.74
C ALA A 300 24.44 1.06 6.83
N GLU A 301 24.42 1.78 5.69
CA GLU A 301 23.89 3.15 5.61
C GLU A 301 22.36 3.20 5.59
N THR A 302 21.70 2.21 4.96
CA THR A 302 20.25 2.25 4.70
C THR A 302 19.42 1.71 5.86
N LEU A 303 19.94 0.74 6.61
CA LEU A 303 19.20 0.09 7.69
C LEU A 303 18.80 1.08 8.82
N PRO A 304 19.67 1.99 9.30
CA PRO A 304 19.28 3.00 10.28
C PRO A 304 18.18 3.95 9.76
N ASP A 305 18.19 4.28 8.47
CA ASP A 305 17.15 5.11 7.87
C ASP A 305 15.81 4.36 7.82
N SER A 306 15.84 3.05 7.54
CA SER A 306 14.65 2.19 7.55
C SER A 306 14.06 2.05 8.96
N GLU A 307 14.90 1.91 9.97
CA GLU A 307 14.49 1.84 11.37
C GLU A 307 13.81 3.13 11.84
N ARG A 308 14.37 4.29 11.46
CA ARG A 308 13.80 5.59 11.80
C ARG A 308 12.47 5.87 11.08
N GLY A 309 12.37 5.51 9.81
CA GLY A 309 11.21 5.83 8.98
C GLY A 309 10.05 4.85 9.08
N ARG A 310 10.35 3.57 9.32
CA ARG A 310 9.37 2.47 9.32
C ARG A 310 9.26 1.76 10.66
N GLY A 311 10.27 1.86 11.49
CA GLY A 311 10.41 1.10 12.72
C GLY A 311 11.25 -0.17 12.58
N VAL A 312 11.79 -0.63 13.70
CA VAL A 312 12.70 -1.80 13.79
C VAL A 312 11.98 -3.11 13.47
N ASP A 313 10.69 -3.19 13.74
CA ASP A 313 9.85 -4.37 13.56
C ASP A 313 9.05 -4.35 12.24
N HIS A 314 9.22 -3.34 11.41
CA HIS A 314 8.55 -3.30 10.11
C HIS A 314 9.07 -4.44 9.21
N PRO A 315 8.21 -5.22 8.53
CA PRO A 315 8.61 -6.38 7.72
C PRO A 315 9.74 -6.09 6.72
N ALA A 316 9.68 -4.92 6.06
CA ALA A 316 10.73 -4.52 5.11
C ALA A 316 12.06 -4.16 5.77
N THR A 317 12.06 -3.67 7.03
CA THR A 317 13.27 -3.44 7.81
C THR A 317 13.89 -4.76 8.22
N LEU A 318 13.06 -5.73 8.65
CA LEU A 318 13.50 -7.07 9.00
C LEU A 318 14.06 -7.84 7.80
N GLU A 319 13.45 -7.71 6.63
CA GLU A 319 13.97 -8.28 5.38
C GLU A 319 15.35 -7.71 5.03
N MET A 320 15.50 -6.39 5.12
CA MET A 320 16.77 -5.70 4.89
C MET A 320 17.84 -6.15 5.89
N ARG A 321 17.51 -6.25 7.17
CA ARG A 321 18.41 -6.73 8.22
C ARG A 321 18.80 -8.19 8.00
N THR A 322 17.88 -9.04 7.58
CA THR A 322 18.14 -10.45 7.27
C THR A 322 19.17 -10.60 6.12
N LEU A 323 18.98 -9.81 5.04
CA LEU A 323 19.96 -9.76 3.95
C LEU A 323 21.32 -9.25 4.44
N PHE A 324 21.34 -8.20 5.25
CA PHE A 324 22.57 -7.64 5.82
C PHE A 324 23.30 -8.67 6.66
N ALA A 325 22.62 -9.37 7.58
CA ALA A 325 23.20 -10.45 8.38
C ALA A 325 23.76 -11.58 7.51
N GLN A 326 23.04 -11.99 6.48
CA GLN A 326 23.50 -13.01 5.54
C GLN A 326 24.83 -12.61 4.88
N LEU A 327 24.92 -11.40 4.34
CA LEU A 327 26.13 -10.91 3.65
C LEU A 327 27.29 -10.74 4.61
N LEU A 328 27.07 -10.32 5.85
CA LEU A 328 28.09 -10.23 6.89
C LEU A 328 28.63 -11.62 7.26
N ILE A 329 27.79 -12.66 7.35
CA ILE A 329 28.21 -14.05 7.57
C ILE A 329 29.12 -14.52 6.42
N GLU A 330 28.69 -14.27 5.17
CA GLU A 330 29.45 -14.66 3.99
C GLU A 330 30.80 -13.92 3.85
N ALA A 331 30.92 -12.75 4.46
CA ALA A 331 32.12 -11.94 4.50
C ALA A 331 33.02 -12.21 5.74
N GLY A 332 32.59 -13.05 6.67
CA GLY A 332 33.29 -13.27 7.94
C GLY A 332 33.32 -12.06 8.87
N ASP A 333 32.35 -11.13 8.74
CA ASP A 333 32.32 -9.89 9.50
C ASP A 333 31.82 -10.12 10.93
N ARG A 334 32.56 -9.59 11.93
CA ARG A 334 32.25 -9.72 13.37
C ARG A 334 30.85 -9.25 13.77
N ARG A 335 30.21 -8.38 12.98
CA ARG A 335 28.84 -7.87 13.21
C ARG A 335 27.76 -8.91 12.91
N ALA A 336 28.08 -9.96 12.17
CA ALA A 336 27.13 -10.96 11.67
C ALA A 336 26.23 -11.55 12.76
N GLY A 337 26.82 -11.98 13.88
CA GLY A 337 26.07 -12.59 14.99
C GLY A 337 25.08 -11.66 15.67
N ARG A 338 25.42 -10.36 15.78
CA ARG A 338 24.52 -9.35 16.32
C ARG A 338 23.32 -9.12 15.40
N GLU A 339 23.57 -8.90 14.11
CA GLU A 339 22.52 -8.62 13.13
C GLU A 339 21.62 -9.84 12.90
N ALA A 340 22.17 -11.05 12.89
CA ALA A 340 21.37 -12.28 12.78
C ALA A 340 20.40 -12.47 13.98
N ARG A 341 20.88 -12.24 15.20
CA ARG A 341 20.03 -12.31 16.41
C ARG A 341 18.96 -11.22 16.42
N ALA A 342 19.29 -9.99 16.01
CA ALA A 342 18.33 -8.90 15.90
C ALA A 342 17.25 -9.18 14.84
N ALA A 343 17.62 -9.74 13.68
CA ALA A 343 16.67 -10.17 12.65
C ALA A 343 15.73 -11.27 13.18
N LEU A 344 16.27 -12.31 13.85
CA LEU A 344 15.47 -13.39 14.41
C LEU A 344 14.46 -12.87 15.45
N ALA A 345 14.91 -12.07 16.41
CA ALA A 345 14.04 -11.52 17.45
C ALA A 345 12.91 -10.66 16.87
N GLY A 346 13.17 -9.84 15.86
CA GLY A 346 12.15 -9.07 15.18
C GLY A 346 11.17 -9.94 14.39
N CYS A 347 11.65 -10.94 13.65
CA CYS A 347 10.79 -11.87 12.91
C CYS A 347 9.89 -12.69 13.85
N GLU A 348 10.38 -13.12 15.01
CA GLU A 348 9.59 -13.85 15.99
C GLU A 348 8.47 -12.99 16.59
N ARG A 349 8.73 -11.70 16.87
CA ARG A 349 7.69 -10.76 17.35
C ARG A 349 6.61 -10.48 16.31
N VAL A 350 6.99 -10.32 15.04
CA VAL A 350 6.07 -9.87 13.98
C VAL A 350 5.33 -11.01 13.29
N HIS A 351 6.02 -12.11 13.05
CA HIS A 351 5.52 -13.20 12.22
C HIS A 351 5.26 -14.50 13.00
N GLY A 352 5.76 -14.57 14.24
CA GLY A 352 5.71 -15.79 15.03
C GLY A 352 6.83 -16.81 14.67
N PRO A 353 6.96 -17.88 15.51
CA PRO A 353 8.11 -18.78 15.45
C PRO A 353 8.15 -19.69 14.23
N THR A 354 7.04 -19.98 13.58
CA THR A 354 6.92 -20.95 12.46
C THR A 354 6.90 -20.29 11.08
N HIS A 355 6.97 -18.97 11.01
CA HIS A 355 6.94 -18.29 9.73
C HIS A 355 8.26 -18.50 8.93
N PRO A 356 8.21 -18.63 7.60
CA PRO A 356 9.40 -18.86 6.77
C PRO A 356 10.52 -17.83 6.97
N ASP A 357 10.20 -16.56 7.16
CA ASP A 357 11.20 -15.51 7.40
C ASP A 357 11.88 -15.68 8.78
N THR A 358 11.13 -16.15 9.78
CA THR A 358 11.67 -16.50 11.11
C THR A 358 12.61 -17.69 11.02
N GLU A 359 12.23 -18.74 10.29
CA GLU A 359 13.10 -19.89 10.04
C GLU A 359 14.38 -19.50 9.30
N LYS A 360 14.28 -18.63 8.29
CA LYS A 360 15.43 -18.08 7.58
C LYS A 360 16.39 -17.33 8.51
N ALA A 361 15.84 -16.44 9.35
CA ALA A 361 16.65 -15.71 10.35
C ALA A 361 17.28 -16.64 11.37
N ARG A 362 16.58 -17.68 11.82
CA ARG A 362 17.08 -18.71 12.74
C ARG A 362 18.23 -19.50 12.14
N ALA A 363 18.14 -19.84 10.84
CA ALA A 363 19.24 -20.50 10.14
C ALA A 363 20.50 -19.63 10.08
N LEU A 364 20.37 -18.31 9.93
CA LEU A 364 21.50 -17.38 9.97
C LEU A 364 22.16 -17.36 11.36
N VAL A 365 21.38 -17.36 12.45
CA VAL A 365 21.95 -17.43 13.82
C VAL A 365 22.77 -18.71 14.05
N ARG A 366 22.30 -19.86 13.53
CA ARG A 366 23.07 -21.13 13.61
C ARG A 366 24.44 -21.04 12.93
N ARG A 367 24.52 -20.27 11.84
CA ARG A 367 25.78 -20.09 11.08
C ARG A 367 26.78 -19.12 11.74
N THR A 368 26.38 -18.40 12.78
CA THR A 368 27.24 -17.47 13.55
C THR A 368 27.79 -18.07 14.86
N ARG A 369 27.40 -19.31 15.16
CA ARG A 369 27.98 -20.10 16.27
C ARG A 369 29.19 -20.89 15.79
#